data_61ed212630fbabcac0375f112e0ccf69
#
_entry.id   61ed212630fbabcac0375f112e0ccf69
#
_cell.length_a   1.000
_cell.length_b   1.000
_cell.length_c   1.000
_cell.angle_alpha   90.00
_cell.angle_beta   90.00
_cell.angle_gamma   90.00
#
_symmetry.space_group_name_H-M   'P 1'
#
loop_
_entity.id
_entity.type
_entity.pdbx_description
1 polymer ?
#
loop_
_entity_poly.entity_id
_entity_poly.type
_entity_poly.pdbx_seq_one_letter_code
_entity_poly.pdbx_strand_id
1 'polypeptide(L)'
;MSRSGKDMGKRVKTARGRTASSTRWLERQLNDPYVKQAKAEGYRSRAAYKLIELDDKFGLLKGVARVVDLGIAPGGWSQVVRKRAPKAAIVGIDLLEVEPIEG
;
A
#
# COMPACT_ATOMS: atom_id res chain seq x y z
N MET A 1 28.27 -3.44 3.81
CA MET A 1 28.76 -2.08 3.68
C MET A 1 28.01 -1.15 4.61
N SER A 2 28.75 -0.35 5.28
CA SER A 2 28.17 0.60 6.21
C SER A 2 27.68 1.84 5.48
N ARG A 3 26.66 2.43 6.02
CA ARG A 3 26.16 3.70 5.57
C ARG A 3 26.20 4.69 6.71
N SER A 4 26.31 5.92 6.38
CA SER A 4 26.32 6.97 7.39
C SER A 4 24.98 7.14 8.06
N GLY A 5 23.95 6.57 7.54
CA GLY A 5 22.62 6.61 8.13
C GLY A 5 21.80 7.83 7.81
N LYS A 6 22.39 8.98 7.88
CA LYS A 6 21.68 10.22 7.61
C LYS A 6 21.27 10.24 6.14
N ASP A 7 19.99 10.33 5.82
CA ASP A 7 19.43 10.35 4.48
C ASP A 7 19.79 9.16 3.59
N MET A 8 20.43 8.17 4.16
CA MET A 8 20.83 6.99 3.39
C MET A 8 19.73 5.95 3.30
N GLY A 9 18.68 6.12 4.05
CA GLY A 9 17.58 5.19 4.07
C GLY A 9 17.87 3.97 4.94
N LYS A 10 16.97 3.04 4.86
CA LYS A 10 17.00 1.82 5.66
C LYS A 10 17.61 0.67 4.89
N ARG A 11 18.28 -0.20 5.59
CA ARG A 11 18.78 -1.44 5.02
C ARG A 11 17.99 -2.61 5.58
N VAL A 12 17.89 -3.66 4.78
CA VAL A 12 17.20 -4.88 5.18
C VAL A 12 18.11 -5.66 6.12
N LYS A 13 17.66 -5.84 7.36
CA LYS A 13 18.44 -6.53 8.38
C LYS A 13 18.51 -8.03 8.18
N THR A 14 17.56 -8.61 7.46
CA THR A 14 17.47 -10.04 7.23
C THR A 14 17.88 -10.42 5.80
N ALA A 15 18.84 -9.68 5.24
CA ALA A 15 19.29 -9.93 3.88
C ALA A 15 20.03 -11.26 3.72
N ARG A 16 20.54 -11.82 4.81
CA ARG A 16 21.25 -13.10 4.78
C ARG A 16 20.31 -14.19 4.31
N GLY A 17 20.71 -14.96 3.31
CA GLY A 17 19.88 -16.00 2.73
C GLY A 17 18.97 -15.55 1.61
N ARG A 18 18.93 -14.25 1.31
CA ARG A 18 18.16 -13.72 0.20
C ARG A 18 19.04 -13.53 -1.03
N THR A 19 18.42 -13.53 -2.21
CA THR A 19 19.15 -13.15 -3.43
C THR A 19 19.45 -11.66 -3.40
N ALA A 20 20.51 -11.26 -4.09
CA ALA A 20 20.90 -9.85 -4.18
C ALA A 20 19.78 -8.99 -4.79
N SER A 21 19.09 -9.49 -5.84
CA SER A 21 18.02 -8.73 -6.46
C SER A 21 16.80 -8.59 -5.55
N SER A 22 16.46 -9.64 -4.80
CA SER A 22 15.36 -9.60 -3.83
C SER A 22 15.66 -8.60 -2.71
N THR A 23 16.89 -8.60 -2.21
CA THR A 23 17.32 -7.66 -1.17
C THR A 23 17.24 -6.22 -1.67
N ARG A 24 17.73 -5.96 -2.89
CA ARG A 24 17.66 -4.62 -3.48
C ARG A 24 16.22 -4.14 -3.66
N TRP A 25 15.33 -5.03 -4.07
CA TRP A 25 13.92 -4.68 -4.21
C TRP A 25 13.32 -4.26 -2.87
N LEU A 26 13.58 -5.03 -1.81
CA LEU A 26 13.08 -4.71 -0.48
C LEU A 26 13.64 -3.39 0.03
N GLU A 27 14.94 -3.15 -0.18
CA GLU A 27 15.55 -1.88 0.24
C GLU A 27 14.95 -0.70 -0.50
N ARG A 28 14.64 -0.84 -1.79
CA ARG A 28 13.94 0.21 -2.54
C ARG A 28 12.56 0.48 -1.98
N GLN A 29 11.80 -0.55 -1.62
CA GLN A 29 10.48 -0.38 -1.03
C GLN A 29 10.56 0.38 0.30
N LEU A 30 11.49 -0.01 1.16
CA LEU A 30 11.65 0.63 2.46
C LEU A 30 12.08 2.09 2.37
N ASN A 31 12.72 2.48 1.27
CA ASN A 31 13.22 3.84 1.08
C ASN A 31 12.37 4.68 0.12
N ASP A 32 11.32 4.12 -0.43
CA ASP A 32 10.40 4.83 -1.31
C ASP A 32 9.66 5.91 -0.49
N PRO A 33 9.67 7.18 -0.93
CA PRO A 33 8.97 8.24 -0.21
C PRO A 33 7.47 7.97 -0.05
N TYR A 34 6.84 7.36 -1.06
CA TYR A 34 5.42 7.03 -0.98
C TYR A 34 5.13 5.91 0.02
N VAL A 35 6.06 4.97 0.18
CA VAL A 35 5.94 3.92 1.20
C VAL A 35 5.99 4.55 2.59
N LYS A 36 6.93 5.47 2.81
CA LYS A 36 7.07 6.17 4.08
C LYS A 36 5.85 7.03 4.37
N GLN A 37 5.36 7.73 3.36
CA GLN A 37 4.17 8.57 3.50
C GLN A 37 2.94 7.72 3.80
N ALA A 38 2.77 6.61 3.11
CA ALA A 38 1.65 5.71 3.34
C ALA A 38 1.63 5.21 4.78
N LYS A 39 2.79 4.81 5.29
CA LYS A 39 2.91 4.34 6.67
C LYS A 39 2.55 5.46 7.66
N ALA A 40 3.02 6.67 7.42
CA ALA A 40 2.73 7.81 8.28
C ALA A 40 1.25 8.17 8.27
N GLU A 41 0.58 8.02 7.13
CA GLU A 41 -0.84 8.34 6.99
C GLU A 41 -1.77 7.17 7.30
N GLY A 42 -1.22 6.01 7.64
CA GLY A 42 -2.00 4.83 8.02
C GLY A 42 -2.48 3.96 6.88
N TYR A 43 -1.95 4.16 5.67
CA TYR A 43 -2.28 3.27 4.55
C TYR A 43 -1.41 2.02 4.57
N ARG A 44 -1.98 0.90 4.15
CA ARG A 44 -1.28 -0.39 4.11
C ARG A 44 -0.29 -0.52 2.98
N SER A 45 -0.42 0.32 1.95
CA SER A 45 0.54 0.34 0.84
C SER A 45 0.50 1.68 0.13
N ARG A 46 1.57 1.97 -0.60
CA ARG A 46 1.65 3.17 -1.44
C ARG A 46 0.64 3.14 -2.59
N ALA A 47 0.13 1.96 -2.92
CA ALA A 47 -0.88 1.81 -3.97
C ALA A 47 -2.14 2.63 -3.68
N ALA A 48 -2.41 2.94 -2.42
CA ALA A 48 -3.53 3.80 -2.04
C ALA A 48 -3.51 5.14 -2.79
N TYR A 49 -2.33 5.72 -2.97
CA TYR A 49 -2.21 7.01 -3.65
C TYR A 49 -2.58 6.97 -5.11
N LYS A 50 -2.36 5.83 -5.77
CA LYS A 50 -2.78 5.67 -7.15
C LYS A 50 -4.29 5.75 -7.30
N LEU A 51 -5.01 5.10 -6.40
CA LEU A 51 -6.47 5.16 -6.40
C LEU A 51 -6.96 6.57 -6.04
N ILE A 52 -6.31 7.22 -5.07
CA ILE A 52 -6.64 8.60 -4.72
C ILE A 52 -6.49 9.51 -5.93
N GLU A 53 -5.38 9.42 -6.66
CA GLU A 53 -5.16 10.20 -7.88
C GLU A 53 -6.23 9.93 -8.94
N LEU A 54 -6.54 8.66 -9.17
CA LEU A 54 -7.54 8.27 -10.16
C LEU A 54 -8.93 8.78 -9.78
N ASP A 55 -9.27 8.69 -8.50
CA ASP A 55 -10.54 9.17 -8.03
C ASP A 55 -10.63 10.70 -8.11
N ASP A 56 -9.57 11.40 -7.73
CA ASP A 56 -9.52 12.85 -7.83
C ASP A 56 -9.68 13.31 -9.27
N LYS A 57 -9.10 12.57 -10.20
CA LYS A 57 -9.13 12.92 -11.62
C LYS A 57 -10.43 12.54 -12.32
N PHE A 58 -10.97 11.38 -12.02
CA PHE A 58 -12.09 10.81 -12.76
C PHE A 58 -13.37 10.62 -11.95
N GLY A 59 -13.34 10.84 -10.65
CA GLY A 59 -14.51 10.66 -9.80
C GLY A 59 -14.97 9.21 -9.75
N LEU A 60 -14.06 8.25 -9.74
CA LEU A 60 -14.38 6.83 -9.82
C LEU A 60 -15.25 6.33 -8.68
N LEU A 61 -15.07 6.88 -7.48
CA LEU A 61 -15.76 6.41 -6.29
C LEU A 61 -17.04 7.19 -5.99
N LYS A 62 -17.35 8.19 -6.78
CA LYS A 62 -18.55 9.00 -6.57
C LYS A 62 -19.80 8.17 -6.83
N GLY A 63 -20.67 8.08 -5.84
CA GLY A 63 -21.94 7.39 -5.99
C GLY A 63 -21.83 5.86 -6.08
N VAL A 64 -20.68 5.31 -5.76
CA VAL A 64 -20.45 3.86 -5.86
C VAL A 64 -21.15 3.15 -4.70
N ALA A 65 -21.91 2.10 -5.02
CA ALA A 65 -22.61 1.30 -4.03
C ALA A 65 -21.87 -0.01 -3.70
N ARG A 66 -21.13 -0.55 -4.66
CA ARG A 66 -20.44 -1.83 -4.51
C ARG A 66 -19.08 -1.79 -5.17
N VAL A 67 -18.10 -2.41 -4.53
CA VAL A 67 -16.72 -2.50 -5.04
C VAL A 67 -16.24 -3.94 -4.87
N VAL A 68 -15.65 -4.47 -5.93
CA VAL A 68 -14.90 -5.73 -5.85
C VAL A 68 -13.43 -5.39 -6.02
N ASP A 69 -12.65 -5.74 -5.01
CA ASP A 69 -11.20 -5.48 -5.00
C ASP A 69 -10.47 -6.80 -5.28
N LEU A 70 -10.04 -7.00 -6.51
CA LEU A 70 -9.28 -8.19 -6.91
C LEU A 70 -7.82 -7.98 -6.56
N GLY A 71 -7.24 -8.93 -5.81
CA GLY A 71 -5.88 -8.77 -5.29
C GLY A 71 -5.85 -7.75 -4.16
N ILE A 72 -6.80 -7.86 -3.22
CA ILE A 72 -6.98 -6.87 -2.16
C ILE A 72 -5.76 -6.65 -1.26
N ALA A 73 -4.96 -7.69 -1.02
CA ALA A 73 -3.85 -7.57 -0.07
C ALA A 73 -2.81 -6.54 -0.55
N PRO A 74 -2.25 -5.73 0.34
CA PRO A 74 -2.53 -5.67 1.78
C PRO A 74 -3.79 -4.89 2.18
N GLY A 75 -4.42 -4.17 1.26
CA GLY A 75 -5.69 -3.51 1.53
C GLY A 75 -5.69 -2.00 1.34
N GLY A 76 -4.66 -1.44 0.71
CA GLY A 76 -4.55 0.01 0.53
C GLY A 76 -5.70 0.61 -0.29
N TRP A 77 -6.11 -0.05 -1.35
CA TRP A 77 -7.22 0.43 -2.19
C TRP A 77 -8.55 0.35 -1.45
N SER A 78 -8.80 -0.75 -0.74
CA SER A 78 -10.03 -0.88 0.04
C SER A 78 -10.10 0.15 1.17
N GLN A 79 -8.96 0.51 1.75
CA GLN A 79 -8.92 1.61 2.73
C GLN A 79 -9.37 2.94 2.11
N VAL A 80 -8.92 3.24 0.89
CA VAL A 80 -9.34 4.47 0.18
C VAL A 80 -10.83 4.43 -0.12
N VAL A 81 -11.32 3.29 -0.61
CA VAL A 81 -12.77 3.13 -0.89
C VAL A 81 -13.58 3.37 0.39
N ARG A 82 -13.14 2.80 1.51
CA ARG A 82 -13.87 2.94 2.76
C ARG A 82 -13.94 4.39 3.23
N LYS A 83 -12.88 5.15 3.01
CA LYS A 83 -12.85 6.56 3.37
C LYS A 83 -13.70 7.43 2.46
N ARG A 84 -13.64 7.17 1.15
CA ARG A 84 -14.29 8.03 0.14
C ARG A 84 -15.71 7.61 -0.21
N ALA A 85 -16.02 6.34 -0.01
CA ALA A 85 -17.35 5.78 -0.23
C ALA A 85 -17.76 4.94 0.99
N PRO A 86 -18.00 5.57 2.14
CA PRO A 86 -18.21 4.85 3.39
C PRO A 86 -19.43 3.95 3.41
N LYS A 87 -20.37 4.18 2.51
CA LYS A 87 -21.58 3.35 2.42
C LYS A 87 -21.45 2.22 1.40
N ALA A 88 -20.37 2.16 0.64
CA ALA A 88 -20.16 1.12 -0.35
C ALA A 88 -19.91 -0.23 0.31
N ALA A 89 -20.46 -1.29 -0.27
CA ALA A 89 -20.10 -2.65 0.10
C ALA A 89 -18.83 -3.04 -0.64
N ILE A 90 -17.86 -3.59 0.08
CA ILE A 90 -16.58 -3.99 -0.49
C ILE A 90 -16.42 -5.49 -0.33
N VAL A 91 -16.09 -6.16 -1.44
CA VAL A 91 -15.69 -7.57 -1.44
C VAL A 91 -14.26 -7.63 -1.97
N GLY A 92 -13.36 -8.18 -1.17
CA GLY A 92 -11.96 -8.34 -1.56
C GLY A 92 -11.62 -9.80 -1.75
N ILE A 93 -10.79 -10.09 -2.74
CA ILE A 93 -10.34 -11.44 -3.05
C ILE A 93 -8.82 -11.42 -3.23
N ASP A 94 -8.12 -12.31 -2.53
CA ASP A 94 -6.68 -12.46 -2.68
C ASP A 94 -6.26 -13.87 -2.27
N LEU A 95 -5.14 -14.31 -2.78
CA LEU A 95 -4.50 -15.56 -2.34
C LEU A 95 -3.75 -15.38 -1.01
N LEU A 96 -3.48 -14.14 -0.63
CA LEU A 96 -2.80 -13.80 0.61
C LEU A 96 -3.83 -13.42 1.67
N GLU A 97 -3.47 -13.65 2.94
CA GLU A 97 -4.29 -13.18 4.03
C GLU A 97 -4.31 -11.66 4.08
N VAL A 98 -5.44 -11.12 4.46
CA VAL A 98 -5.62 -9.67 4.61
C VAL A 98 -6.11 -9.39 6.01
N GLU A 99 -5.41 -8.51 6.71
CA GLU A 99 -5.87 -8.06 8.02
C GLU A 99 -7.19 -7.30 7.87
N PRO A 100 -8.10 -7.44 8.83
CA PRO A 100 -9.36 -6.71 8.78
C PRO A 100 -9.15 -5.22 8.55
N ILE A 101 -10.00 -4.64 7.72
CA ILE A 101 -9.98 -3.22 7.40
C ILE A 101 -11.16 -2.57 8.14
N GLU A 102 -10.88 -1.52 8.88
CA GLU A 102 -11.90 -0.80 9.60
C GLU A 102 -12.97 -0.24 8.68
N GLY A 103 -14.19 -0.37 9.11
CA GLY A 103 -15.35 0.11 8.36
C GLY A 103 -16.29 -1.03 7.84
#